data_3cc1712e534bc962cda8332d0dffde21
#
_entry.id   3cc1712e534bc962cda8332d0dffde21
#
_cell.length_a   1.000
_cell.length_b   1.000
_cell.length_c   1.000
_cell.angle_alpha   90.00
_cell.angle_beta   90.00
_cell.angle_gamma   90.00
#
_symmetry.space_group_name_H-M   'P 1'
#
loop_
_entity.id
_entity.type
_entity.pdbx_description
1 polymer ?
#
loop_
_entity_poly.entity_id
_entity_poly.type
_entity_poly.pdbx_seq_one_letter_code
_entity_poly.pdbx_strand_id
1 'polypeptide(L)'
;MLILGIETSCDETSIAIYEHADNNKSKILHSVVSSQINLHSSFGGVVPEIASRNHIIKLESLLLQVLNKSEKSINDIDLIGVTNRPGLIGALFTGVAFAKALGYALKKPVLGINHLLGHTLSAELIYENLFPPYYSLIISGGHTHLFFVDNCYNFTLIAKTVDDALGEAFDKVSKMLNLGYPGGPIIEKLAQQGNEKAILLPIGMKNSPNFSFSGLKTHIKLLIDKNIYKAEDIAASFQFTAALTLYKKIMLNKKKYNINKLIISGGVAANNYIKHYLTTGLKDVQLFIPPARLCTDNAEMIAYAAHRLFGRRDFMDLSESAYDKLSVNFY
;
A
#
# COMPACT_ATOMS: atom_id res chain seq x y z
N MET A 1 25.16 0.58 7.96
CA MET A 1 24.09 0.08 8.82
C MET A 1 23.24 -0.88 8.01
N LEU A 2 23.04 -2.10 8.52
CA LEU A 2 22.26 -3.15 7.85
C LEU A 2 20.91 -3.31 8.54
N ILE A 3 19.82 -3.17 7.77
CA ILE A 3 18.46 -3.13 8.29
C ILE A 3 17.63 -4.26 7.71
N LEU A 4 17.03 -5.05 8.60
CA LEU A 4 16.06 -6.08 8.25
C LEU A 4 14.65 -5.48 8.26
N GLY A 5 13.95 -5.53 7.13
CA GLY A 5 12.54 -5.17 7.03
C GLY A 5 11.65 -6.41 7.07
N ILE A 6 10.53 -6.33 7.78
CA ILE A 6 9.53 -7.39 7.89
C ILE A 6 8.14 -6.80 7.65
N GLU A 7 7.43 -7.34 6.65
CA GLU A 7 6.06 -6.94 6.29
C GLU A 7 5.13 -8.15 6.35
N THR A 8 4.06 -8.03 7.16
CA THR A 8 3.04 -9.07 7.33
C THR A 8 1.64 -8.48 7.57
N SER A 9 1.36 -7.27 7.11
CA SER A 9 0.12 -6.56 7.51
C SER A 9 -1.17 -7.14 6.91
N CYS A 10 -1.08 -7.88 5.80
CA CYS A 10 -2.25 -8.39 5.08
C CYS A 10 -2.02 -9.84 4.60
N ASP A 11 -1.88 -10.07 3.30
CA ASP A 11 -1.74 -11.38 2.68
C ASP A 11 -0.39 -11.60 1.97
N GLU A 12 0.54 -10.66 2.10
CA GLU A 12 1.95 -10.80 1.70
C GLU A 12 2.85 -10.99 2.92
N THR A 13 3.68 -12.06 2.89
CA THR A 13 4.83 -12.18 3.80
C THR A 13 6.05 -11.71 3.07
N SER A 14 6.69 -10.67 3.54
CA SER A 14 7.91 -10.15 2.89
C SER A 14 9.02 -9.88 3.89
N ILE A 15 10.26 -10.15 3.45
CA ILE A 15 11.49 -9.83 4.18
C ILE A 15 12.47 -9.18 3.21
N ALA A 16 13.15 -8.12 3.65
CA ALA A 16 14.17 -7.43 2.87
C ALA A 16 15.36 -7.02 3.73
N ILE A 17 16.53 -6.92 3.13
CA ILE A 17 17.72 -6.32 3.74
C ILE A 17 18.08 -5.06 2.98
N TYR A 18 18.10 -3.94 3.69
CA TYR A 18 18.56 -2.65 3.22
C TYR A 18 19.90 -2.32 3.85
N GLU A 19 20.86 -1.93 3.02
CA GLU A 19 22.18 -1.46 3.45
C GLU A 19 22.26 0.06 3.28
N HIS A 20 22.45 0.78 4.38
CA HIS A 20 22.79 2.19 4.35
C HIS A 20 24.30 2.37 4.42
N ALA A 21 24.84 3.09 3.44
CA ALA A 21 26.25 3.47 3.38
C ALA A 21 26.38 5.00 3.21
N ASP A 22 27.34 5.61 3.93
CA ASP A 22 27.52 7.06 3.98
C ASP A 22 27.88 7.72 2.63
N ASN A 23 28.25 6.93 1.64
CA ASN A 23 28.73 7.42 0.34
C ASN A 23 27.67 7.37 -0.77
N ASN A 24 26.40 7.58 -0.49
CA ASN A 24 25.26 7.46 -1.45
C ASN A 24 25.16 6.09 -2.14
N LYS A 25 25.73 5.03 -1.55
CA LYS A 25 25.63 3.65 -2.04
C LYS A 25 24.60 2.82 -1.29
N SER A 26 23.65 3.48 -0.67
CA SER A 26 22.55 2.81 0.03
C SER A 26 21.67 2.03 -0.96
N LYS A 27 21.36 0.76 -0.64
CA LYS A 27 20.63 -0.12 -1.56
C LYS A 27 19.87 -1.23 -0.83
N ILE A 28 18.86 -1.75 -1.50
CA ILE A 28 18.28 -3.06 -1.14
C ILE A 28 19.27 -4.15 -1.60
N LEU A 29 19.76 -4.95 -0.66
CA LEU A 29 20.64 -6.08 -0.99
C LEU A 29 19.83 -7.23 -1.57
N HIS A 30 18.76 -7.59 -0.91
CA HIS A 30 17.81 -8.58 -1.39
C HIS A 30 16.45 -8.40 -0.73
N SER A 31 15.40 -8.81 -1.44
CA SER A 31 14.01 -8.78 -0.98
C SER A 31 13.26 -9.98 -1.51
N VAL A 32 12.41 -10.56 -0.69
CA VAL A 32 11.55 -11.68 -1.06
C VAL A 32 10.13 -11.41 -0.59
N VAL A 33 9.16 -11.69 -1.46
CA VAL A 33 7.73 -11.61 -1.17
C VAL A 33 7.10 -12.97 -1.43
N SER A 34 6.33 -13.47 -0.47
CA SER A 34 5.49 -14.65 -0.60
C SER A 34 4.03 -14.22 -0.51
N SER A 35 3.36 -14.14 -1.65
CA SER A 35 1.94 -13.77 -1.72
C SER A 35 1.04 -14.96 -1.42
N GLN A 36 -0.06 -14.70 -0.73
CA GLN A 36 -1.10 -15.67 -0.37
C GLN A 36 -2.35 -15.54 -1.24
N ILE A 37 -2.30 -14.77 -2.34
CA ILE A 37 -3.44 -14.55 -3.26
C ILE A 37 -4.09 -15.88 -3.67
N ASN A 38 -3.30 -16.90 -4.02
CA ASN A 38 -3.82 -18.20 -4.42
C ASN A 38 -4.58 -18.92 -3.30
N LEU A 39 -4.20 -18.72 -2.04
CA LEU A 39 -4.90 -19.28 -0.89
C LEU A 39 -6.24 -18.59 -0.64
N HIS A 40 -6.31 -17.30 -0.91
CA HIS A 40 -7.49 -16.47 -0.64
C HIS A 40 -8.45 -16.39 -1.82
N SER A 41 -8.02 -16.74 -3.04
CA SER A 41 -8.82 -16.65 -4.25
C SER A 41 -10.12 -17.45 -4.18
N SER A 42 -10.10 -18.65 -3.56
CA SER A 42 -11.28 -19.51 -3.36
C SER A 42 -12.34 -18.89 -2.44
N PHE A 43 -11.93 -17.94 -1.57
CA PHE A 43 -12.85 -17.23 -0.66
C PHE A 43 -13.31 -15.89 -1.23
N GLY A 44 -12.72 -15.46 -2.35
CA GLY A 44 -13.03 -14.18 -2.99
C GLY A 44 -12.56 -12.96 -2.18
N GLY A 45 -11.52 -13.12 -1.37
CA GLY A 45 -10.89 -12.07 -0.54
C GLY A 45 -10.10 -12.65 0.62
N VAL A 46 -9.33 -11.80 1.31
CA VAL A 46 -8.44 -12.21 2.40
C VAL A 46 -9.22 -12.76 3.59
N VAL A 47 -8.80 -13.93 4.10
CA VAL A 47 -9.29 -14.54 5.34
C VAL A 47 -8.24 -14.34 6.42
N PRO A 48 -8.47 -13.47 7.44
CA PRO A 48 -7.44 -13.04 8.38
C PRO A 48 -6.74 -14.18 9.14
N GLU A 49 -7.48 -15.22 9.52
CA GLU A 49 -6.91 -16.35 10.25
C GLU A 49 -5.98 -17.20 9.38
N ILE A 50 -6.35 -17.42 8.11
CA ILE A 50 -5.49 -18.12 7.14
C ILE A 50 -4.22 -17.33 6.90
N ALA A 51 -4.35 -16.00 6.72
CA ALA A 51 -3.21 -15.12 6.52
C ALA A 51 -2.22 -15.21 7.70
N SER A 52 -2.71 -15.09 8.92
CA SER A 52 -1.87 -15.13 10.14
C SER A 52 -1.10 -16.44 10.26
N ARG A 53 -1.75 -17.58 10.04
CA ARG A 53 -1.11 -18.91 10.11
C ARG A 53 -0.05 -19.09 9.04
N ASN A 54 -0.30 -18.59 7.84
CA ASN A 54 0.66 -18.70 6.74
C ASN A 54 1.90 -17.84 6.97
N HIS A 55 1.77 -16.64 7.55
CA HIS A 55 2.92 -15.82 7.93
C HIS A 55 3.88 -16.58 8.85
N ILE A 56 3.36 -17.30 9.87
CA ILE A 56 4.19 -18.10 10.79
C ILE A 56 5.03 -19.12 10.02
N ILE A 57 4.42 -19.80 9.05
CA ILE A 57 5.11 -20.86 8.25
C ILE A 57 6.18 -20.26 7.35
N LYS A 58 5.98 -19.03 6.86
CA LYS A 58 6.84 -18.41 5.83
C LYS A 58 8.01 -17.61 6.38
N LEU A 59 7.85 -16.94 7.52
CA LEU A 59 8.82 -15.95 8.02
C LEU A 59 10.25 -16.51 8.13
N GLU A 60 10.43 -17.68 8.75
CA GLU A 60 11.76 -18.26 8.93
C GLU A 60 12.42 -18.60 7.58
N SER A 61 11.69 -19.28 6.70
CA SER A 61 12.22 -19.69 5.39
C SER A 61 12.59 -18.50 4.52
N LEU A 62 11.80 -17.40 4.55
CA LEU A 62 12.10 -16.18 3.81
C LEU A 62 13.30 -15.45 4.42
N LEU A 63 13.43 -15.42 5.76
CA LEU A 63 14.60 -14.83 6.41
C LEU A 63 15.88 -15.53 5.99
N LEU A 64 15.92 -16.88 6.05
CA LEU A 64 17.08 -17.65 5.61
C LEU A 64 17.40 -17.43 4.13
N GLN A 65 16.38 -17.34 3.28
CA GLN A 65 16.54 -17.05 1.86
C GLN A 65 17.17 -15.67 1.62
N VAL A 66 16.68 -14.63 2.30
CA VAL A 66 17.18 -13.26 2.15
C VAL A 66 18.61 -13.15 2.64
N LEU A 67 18.95 -13.73 3.81
CA LEU A 67 20.31 -13.73 4.35
C LEU A 67 21.29 -14.42 3.39
N ASN A 68 20.94 -15.60 2.88
CA ASN A 68 21.79 -16.35 1.95
C ASN A 68 22.01 -15.57 0.64
N LYS A 69 20.94 -15.01 0.06
CA LYS A 69 21.02 -14.26 -1.21
C LYS A 69 21.74 -12.91 -1.08
N SER A 70 21.73 -12.30 0.09
CA SER A 70 22.48 -11.08 0.37
C SER A 70 23.90 -11.33 0.88
N GLU A 71 24.31 -12.61 1.04
CA GLU A 71 25.62 -13.01 1.59
C GLU A 71 25.90 -12.35 2.96
N LYS A 72 24.85 -12.26 3.81
CA LYS A 72 24.93 -11.68 5.15
C LYS A 72 24.57 -12.71 6.22
N SER A 73 25.18 -12.54 7.39
CA SER A 73 24.80 -13.26 8.61
C SER A 73 23.68 -12.53 9.33
N ILE A 74 22.87 -13.24 10.09
CA ILE A 74 21.87 -12.64 10.97
C ILE A 74 22.50 -11.71 12.01
N ASN A 75 23.74 -11.98 12.41
CA ASN A 75 24.50 -11.16 13.36
C ASN A 75 24.94 -9.80 12.80
N ASP A 76 24.99 -9.67 11.46
CA ASP A 76 25.35 -8.40 10.78
C ASP A 76 24.21 -7.37 10.83
N ILE A 77 22.98 -7.81 11.17
CA ILE A 77 21.83 -6.91 11.25
C ILE A 77 22.01 -5.92 12.40
N ASP A 78 21.85 -4.62 12.12
CA ASP A 78 21.96 -3.54 13.09
C ASP A 78 20.62 -3.08 13.64
N LEU A 79 19.55 -3.17 12.83
CA LEU A 79 18.20 -2.71 13.13
C LEU A 79 17.17 -3.64 12.49
N ILE A 80 16.06 -3.87 13.18
CA ILE A 80 14.90 -4.59 12.64
C ILE A 80 13.73 -3.62 12.54
N GLY A 81 13.22 -3.40 11.33
CA GLY A 81 11.96 -2.71 11.09
C GLY A 81 10.83 -3.71 10.85
N VAL A 82 9.70 -3.53 11.50
CA VAL A 82 8.53 -4.40 11.33
C VAL A 82 7.25 -3.60 11.24
N THR A 83 6.37 -3.96 10.34
CA THR A 83 5.05 -3.35 10.28
C THR A 83 4.25 -3.70 11.53
N ASN A 84 3.85 -2.67 12.29
CA ASN A 84 3.07 -2.85 13.52
C ASN A 84 1.67 -2.25 13.46
N ARG A 85 1.33 -1.49 12.40
CA ARG A 85 0.03 -0.83 12.16
C ARG A 85 -0.03 -0.17 10.77
N PRO A 86 -1.25 0.15 10.23
CA PRO A 86 -2.46 -0.65 10.40
C PRO A 86 -2.37 -1.95 9.62
N GLY A 87 -3.30 -2.87 9.88
CA GLY A 87 -3.40 -4.14 9.14
C GLY A 87 -4.29 -5.15 9.85
N LEU A 88 -4.28 -6.38 9.36
CA LEU A 88 -4.97 -7.50 10.00
C LEU A 88 -4.25 -7.86 11.30
N ILE A 89 -4.94 -7.72 12.44
CA ILE A 89 -4.30 -7.80 13.77
C ILE A 89 -3.50 -9.09 14.00
N GLY A 90 -4.01 -10.25 13.57
CA GLY A 90 -3.30 -11.52 13.71
C GLY A 90 -2.06 -11.62 12.81
N ALA A 91 -2.14 -11.07 11.62
CA ALA A 91 -1.04 -11.02 10.66
C ALA A 91 0.07 -10.07 11.17
N LEU A 92 -0.28 -8.87 11.60
CA LEU A 92 0.64 -7.91 12.24
C LEU A 92 1.30 -8.50 13.48
N PHE A 93 0.50 -9.13 14.36
CA PHE A 93 1.00 -9.75 15.58
C PHE A 93 2.06 -10.80 15.29
N THR A 94 1.89 -11.59 14.25
CA THR A 94 2.86 -12.61 13.83
C THR A 94 4.21 -11.98 13.47
N GLY A 95 4.21 -10.94 12.62
CA GLY A 95 5.44 -10.23 12.26
C GLY A 95 6.11 -9.54 13.44
N VAL A 96 5.33 -8.86 14.29
CA VAL A 96 5.82 -8.17 15.47
C VAL A 96 6.43 -9.15 16.48
N ALA A 97 5.77 -10.29 16.75
CA ALA A 97 6.30 -11.30 17.64
C ALA A 97 7.63 -11.88 17.12
N PHE A 98 7.69 -12.17 15.82
CA PHE A 98 8.91 -12.65 15.17
C PHE A 98 10.05 -11.63 15.25
N ALA A 99 9.78 -10.35 14.92
CA ALA A 99 10.76 -9.29 14.98
C ALA A 99 11.31 -9.07 16.40
N LYS A 100 10.44 -9.08 17.40
CA LYS A 100 10.82 -8.94 18.83
C LYS A 100 11.66 -10.10 19.32
N ALA A 101 11.27 -11.35 18.97
CA ALA A 101 12.05 -12.53 19.32
C ALA A 101 13.47 -12.45 18.74
N LEU A 102 13.61 -12.05 17.48
CA LEU A 102 14.91 -11.81 16.84
C LEU A 102 15.67 -10.68 17.54
N GLY A 103 15.04 -9.53 17.75
CA GLY A 103 15.66 -8.38 18.40
C GLY A 103 16.17 -8.70 19.79
N TYR A 104 15.40 -9.46 20.57
CA TYR A 104 15.80 -9.92 21.90
C TYR A 104 16.99 -10.89 21.85
N ALA A 105 16.93 -11.91 20.98
CA ALA A 105 18.00 -12.91 20.86
C ALA A 105 19.31 -12.30 20.35
N LEU A 106 19.25 -11.34 19.43
CA LEU A 106 20.40 -10.68 18.81
C LEU A 106 20.85 -9.43 19.57
N LYS A 107 20.11 -8.98 20.59
CA LYS A 107 20.31 -7.71 21.30
C LYS A 107 20.33 -6.51 20.34
N LYS A 108 19.43 -6.50 19.37
CA LYS A 108 19.28 -5.45 18.36
C LYS A 108 17.97 -4.70 18.55
N PRO A 109 17.94 -3.38 18.27
CA PRO A 109 16.73 -2.58 18.37
C PRO A 109 15.69 -3.03 17.33
N VAL A 110 14.41 -2.96 17.72
CA VAL A 110 13.26 -3.21 16.85
C VAL A 110 12.46 -1.91 16.73
N LEU A 111 12.10 -1.54 15.52
CA LEU A 111 11.31 -0.34 15.23
C LEU A 111 9.98 -0.72 14.60
N GLY A 112 8.87 -0.31 15.21
CA GLY A 112 7.53 -0.48 14.68
C GLY A 112 7.25 0.54 13.58
N ILE A 113 6.92 0.08 12.39
CA ILE A 113 6.69 0.92 11.22
C ILE A 113 5.20 0.94 10.89
N ASN A 114 4.68 2.14 10.64
CA ASN A 114 3.36 2.29 10.07
C ASN A 114 3.39 1.89 8.58
N HIS A 115 2.54 0.93 8.18
CA HIS A 115 2.42 0.40 6.83
C HIS A 115 2.22 1.50 5.76
N LEU A 116 1.35 2.47 6.04
CA LEU A 116 1.09 3.57 5.10
C LEU A 116 2.28 4.53 4.97
N LEU A 117 3.05 4.68 6.05
CA LEU A 117 4.33 5.39 6.01
C LEU A 117 5.32 4.65 5.12
N GLY A 118 5.41 3.33 5.23
CA GLY A 118 6.22 2.49 4.35
C GLY A 118 5.89 2.75 2.88
N HIS A 119 4.61 2.65 2.50
CA HIS A 119 4.15 2.93 1.14
C HIS A 119 4.52 4.34 0.65
N THR A 120 4.43 5.34 1.51
CA THR A 120 4.84 6.71 1.15
C THR A 120 6.34 6.79 0.90
N LEU A 121 7.14 6.31 1.83
CA LEU A 121 8.59 6.39 1.75
C LEU A 121 9.20 5.49 0.66
N SER A 122 8.46 4.50 0.14
CA SER A 122 8.92 3.65 -0.95
C SER A 122 9.29 4.43 -2.22
N ALA A 123 8.68 5.60 -2.44
CA ALA A 123 9.03 6.47 -3.56
C ALA A 123 10.45 7.05 -3.43
N GLU A 124 10.91 7.36 -2.22
CA GLU A 124 12.25 7.89 -1.98
C GLU A 124 13.36 6.88 -2.28
N LEU A 125 13.06 5.56 -2.29
CA LEU A 125 14.00 4.52 -2.73
C LEU A 125 14.39 4.64 -4.21
N ILE A 126 13.53 5.26 -5.01
CA ILE A 126 13.67 5.33 -6.48
C ILE A 126 14.01 6.74 -6.94
N TYR A 127 13.45 7.75 -6.27
CA TYR A 127 13.61 9.15 -6.64
C TYR A 127 14.58 9.83 -5.68
N GLU A 128 15.88 9.79 -5.98
CA GLU A 128 16.98 10.26 -5.12
C GLU A 128 16.82 11.72 -4.62
N ASN A 129 16.13 12.57 -5.40
CA ASN A 129 15.90 13.97 -5.06
C ASN A 129 14.50 14.23 -4.48
N LEU A 130 13.80 13.19 -4.06
CA LEU A 130 12.49 13.29 -3.43
C LEU A 130 12.66 13.41 -1.92
N PHE A 131 12.43 14.62 -1.40
CA PHE A 131 12.44 14.90 0.02
C PHE A 131 11.16 15.67 0.39
N PRO A 132 10.65 15.50 1.64
CA PRO A 132 9.53 16.32 2.09
C PRO A 132 9.88 17.82 2.09
N PRO A 133 8.89 18.75 2.06
CA PRO A 133 7.48 18.43 2.18
C PRO A 133 6.87 17.95 0.85
N TYR A 134 5.96 17.01 0.94
CA TYR A 134 5.17 16.52 -0.19
C TYR A 134 3.81 15.98 0.26
N TYR A 135 2.93 15.71 -0.69
CA TYR A 135 1.68 15.01 -0.44
C TYR A 135 1.81 13.54 -0.86
N SER A 136 1.11 12.66 -0.16
CA SER A 136 1.09 11.22 -0.45
C SER A 136 -0.34 10.71 -0.53
N LEU A 137 -0.72 10.20 -1.70
CA LEU A 137 -1.98 9.50 -1.94
C LEU A 137 -1.71 8.00 -1.93
N ILE A 138 -2.23 7.32 -0.92
CA ILE A 138 -2.16 5.86 -0.82
C ILE A 138 -3.47 5.28 -1.27
N ILE A 139 -3.43 4.41 -2.30
CA ILE A 139 -4.58 3.72 -2.89
C ILE A 139 -4.34 2.21 -2.92
N SER A 140 -4.91 1.49 -1.96
CA SER A 140 -4.73 0.06 -1.79
C SER A 140 -6.07 -0.67 -1.61
N GLY A 141 -6.04 -1.97 -1.32
CA GLY A 141 -7.22 -2.77 -0.98
C GLY A 141 -7.95 -2.24 0.25
N GLY A 142 -7.22 -1.83 1.29
CA GLY A 142 -7.78 -1.35 2.55
C GLY A 142 -7.84 0.18 2.70
N HIS A 143 -7.10 0.94 1.89
CA HIS A 143 -6.92 2.36 2.14
C HIS A 143 -7.06 3.23 0.88
N THR A 144 -7.71 4.38 1.03
CA THR A 144 -7.66 5.50 0.08
C THR A 144 -7.51 6.76 0.90
N HIS A 145 -6.26 7.19 1.12
CA HIS A 145 -5.89 8.27 2.03
C HIS A 145 -4.95 9.25 1.36
N LEU A 146 -5.18 10.54 1.58
CA LEU A 146 -4.28 11.62 1.18
C LEU A 146 -3.66 12.23 2.42
N PHE A 147 -2.34 12.21 2.50
CA PHE A 147 -1.55 12.79 3.59
C PHE A 147 -0.73 13.97 3.11
N PHE A 148 -0.43 14.88 4.01
CA PHE A 148 0.69 15.81 3.92
C PHE A 148 1.83 15.29 4.79
N VAL A 149 3.05 15.30 4.26
CA VAL A 149 4.27 14.91 4.95
C VAL A 149 5.16 16.13 5.07
N ASP A 150 5.48 16.54 6.29
CA ASP A 150 6.34 17.68 6.56
C ASP A 150 7.84 17.31 6.56
N ASN A 151 8.70 18.30 6.71
CA ASN A 151 10.16 18.13 6.71
C ASN A 151 10.68 17.22 7.85
N CYS A 152 9.89 17.02 8.89
CA CYS A 152 10.22 16.13 10.01
C CYS A 152 9.62 14.73 9.82
N TYR A 153 9.06 14.41 8.64
CA TYR A 153 8.32 13.16 8.37
C TYR A 153 7.10 12.96 9.29
N ASN A 154 6.46 14.03 9.74
CA ASN A 154 5.16 13.94 10.38
C ASN A 154 4.08 13.85 9.31
N PHE A 155 3.10 12.98 9.53
CA PHE A 155 2.00 12.71 8.62
C PHE A 155 0.73 13.37 9.11
N THR A 156 0.15 14.24 8.30
CA THR A 156 -1.15 14.85 8.55
C THR A 156 -2.17 14.30 7.56
N LEU A 157 -3.23 13.68 8.04
CA LEU A 157 -4.32 13.19 7.20
C LEU A 157 -5.11 14.38 6.64
N ILE A 158 -5.15 14.50 5.31
CA ILE A 158 -5.84 15.58 4.58
C ILE A 158 -7.22 15.15 4.12
N ALA A 159 -7.31 13.92 3.57
CA ALA A 159 -8.57 13.35 3.11
C ALA A 159 -8.47 11.81 3.14
N LYS A 160 -9.60 11.15 3.33
CA LYS A 160 -9.71 9.69 3.32
C LYS A 160 -10.99 9.23 2.64
N THR A 161 -11.08 7.95 2.30
CA THR A 161 -12.37 7.37 1.98
C THR A 161 -13.25 7.31 3.22
N VAL A 162 -14.54 7.57 3.03
CA VAL A 162 -15.55 7.49 4.10
C VAL A 162 -16.30 6.16 4.09
N ASP A 163 -16.04 5.34 3.06
CA ASP A 163 -16.66 4.04 2.86
C ASP A 163 -15.64 3.04 2.28
N ASP A 164 -15.96 2.32 1.20
CA ASP A 164 -15.04 1.35 0.59
C ASP A 164 -13.72 2.03 0.15
N ALA A 165 -12.59 1.36 0.36
CA ALA A 165 -11.35 1.73 -0.30
C ALA A 165 -11.43 1.44 -1.81
N LEU A 166 -10.61 2.11 -2.63
CA LEU A 166 -10.69 1.95 -4.08
C LEU A 166 -10.36 0.52 -4.53
N GLY A 167 -9.33 -0.11 -3.96
CA GLY A 167 -9.00 -1.50 -4.29
C GLY A 167 -10.11 -2.46 -3.89
N GLU A 168 -10.71 -2.27 -2.71
CA GLU A 168 -11.90 -3.03 -2.28
C GLU A 168 -13.08 -2.86 -3.27
N ALA A 169 -13.26 -1.65 -3.82
CA ALA A 169 -14.28 -1.43 -4.83
C ALA A 169 -13.99 -2.22 -6.13
N PHE A 170 -12.73 -2.28 -6.57
CA PHE A 170 -12.30 -3.13 -7.69
C PHE A 170 -12.60 -4.61 -7.43
N ASP A 171 -12.25 -5.12 -6.25
CA ASP A 171 -12.48 -6.52 -5.87
C ASP A 171 -13.99 -6.86 -5.85
N LYS A 172 -14.80 -5.97 -5.27
CA LYS A 172 -16.26 -6.13 -5.22
C LYS A 172 -16.89 -6.12 -6.62
N VAL A 173 -16.45 -5.22 -7.50
CA VAL A 173 -16.95 -5.16 -8.89
C VAL A 173 -16.56 -6.42 -9.67
N SER A 174 -15.32 -6.88 -9.53
CA SER A 174 -14.84 -8.13 -10.12
C SER A 174 -15.69 -9.33 -9.67
N LYS A 175 -15.95 -9.41 -8.36
CA LYS A 175 -16.82 -10.47 -7.80
C LYS A 175 -18.24 -10.42 -8.33
N MET A 176 -18.83 -9.22 -8.47
CA MET A 176 -20.19 -9.06 -9.05
C MET A 176 -20.25 -9.47 -10.51
N LEU A 177 -19.18 -9.30 -11.27
CA LEU A 177 -19.04 -9.73 -12.65
C LEU A 177 -18.60 -11.21 -12.78
N ASN A 178 -18.45 -11.95 -11.67
CA ASN A 178 -17.99 -13.33 -11.62
C ASN A 178 -16.60 -13.56 -12.25
N LEU A 179 -15.68 -12.59 -12.09
CA LEU A 179 -14.37 -12.60 -12.75
C LEU A 179 -13.22 -13.12 -11.84
N GLY A 180 -13.43 -13.15 -10.52
CA GLY A 180 -12.45 -13.64 -9.55
C GLY A 180 -11.71 -12.56 -8.76
N TYR A 181 -10.61 -12.97 -8.12
CA TYR A 181 -9.78 -12.17 -7.21
C TYR A 181 -8.29 -12.37 -7.54
N PRO A 182 -7.42 -11.33 -7.42
CA PRO A 182 -7.73 -9.92 -7.09
C PRO A 182 -8.38 -9.16 -8.25
N GLY A 183 -9.36 -8.29 -7.92
CA GLY A 183 -10.19 -7.61 -8.91
C GLY A 183 -9.46 -6.53 -9.72
N GLY A 184 -8.49 -5.84 -9.14
CA GLY A 184 -7.78 -4.74 -9.80
C GLY A 184 -7.21 -5.11 -11.18
N PRO A 185 -6.28 -6.07 -11.28
CA PRO A 185 -5.71 -6.50 -12.56
C PRO A 185 -6.72 -7.10 -13.54
N ILE A 186 -7.73 -7.81 -13.01
CA ILE A 186 -8.77 -8.44 -13.82
C ILE A 186 -9.65 -7.40 -14.49
N ILE A 187 -10.13 -6.41 -13.72
CA ILE A 187 -10.94 -5.29 -14.23
C ILE A 187 -10.12 -4.45 -15.21
N GLU A 188 -8.85 -4.16 -14.91
CA GLU A 188 -7.98 -3.41 -15.82
C GLU A 188 -7.87 -4.09 -17.18
N LYS A 189 -7.64 -5.41 -17.21
CA LYS A 189 -7.54 -6.19 -18.45
C LYS A 189 -8.86 -6.21 -19.22
N LEU A 190 -10.00 -6.42 -18.53
CA LEU A 190 -11.31 -6.47 -19.17
C LEU A 190 -11.70 -5.09 -19.71
N ALA A 191 -11.43 -4.02 -19.00
CA ALA A 191 -11.73 -2.64 -19.36
C ALA A 191 -11.08 -2.21 -20.69
N GLN A 192 -9.95 -2.81 -21.07
CA GLN A 192 -9.30 -2.53 -22.36
C GLN A 192 -10.15 -2.90 -23.59
N GLN A 193 -11.15 -3.77 -23.41
CA GLN A 193 -12.03 -4.23 -24.49
C GLN A 193 -13.37 -3.47 -24.51
N GLY A 194 -13.63 -2.63 -23.50
CA GLY A 194 -14.87 -1.90 -23.32
C GLY A 194 -14.79 -0.41 -23.69
N ASN A 195 -15.96 0.22 -23.74
CA ASN A 195 -16.08 1.66 -23.94
C ASN A 195 -16.24 2.36 -22.58
N GLU A 196 -15.23 3.15 -22.18
CA GLU A 196 -15.25 3.89 -20.92
C GLU A 196 -16.37 4.92 -20.77
N LYS A 197 -16.99 5.34 -21.89
CA LYS A 197 -18.10 6.32 -21.96
C LYS A 197 -19.46 5.67 -22.16
N ALA A 198 -19.53 4.33 -22.19
CA ALA A 198 -20.79 3.61 -22.38
C ALA A 198 -21.79 3.87 -21.25
N ILE A 199 -21.29 4.08 -20.02
CA ILE A 199 -22.11 4.24 -18.83
C ILE A 199 -21.65 5.45 -18.03
N LEU A 200 -22.56 6.38 -17.78
CA LEU A 200 -22.28 7.52 -16.90
C LEU A 200 -22.51 7.10 -15.44
N LEU A 201 -21.43 6.78 -14.74
CA LEU A 201 -21.49 6.42 -13.33
C LEU A 201 -21.36 7.65 -12.40
N PRO A 202 -22.01 7.64 -11.23
CA PRO A 202 -21.98 8.77 -10.31
C PRO A 202 -20.65 8.88 -9.59
N ILE A 203 -20.19 10.13 -9.36
CA ILE A 203 -19.07 10.42 -8.47
C ILE A 203 -19.62 10.72 -7.08
N GLY A 204 -19.18 9.94 -6.09
CA GLY A 204 -19.56 10.13 -4.69
C GLY A 204 -19.08 11.46 -4.11
N MET A 205 -19.88 12.05 -3.23
CA MET A 205 -19.51 13.22 -2.42
C MET A 205 -18.88 14.39 -3.21
N LYS A 206 -19.47 14.80 -4.34
CA LYS A 206 -18.87 15.74 -5.33
C LYS A 206 -18.14 16.94 -4.73
N ASN A 207 -18.70 17.56 -3.70
CA ASN A 207 -18.18 18.78 -3.07
C ASN A 207 -17.33 18.54 -1.82
N SER A 208 -17.13 17.29 -1.40
CA SER A 208 -16.27 16.92 -0.28
C SER A 208 -14.84 16.65 -0.74
N PRO A 209 -13.80 17.02 0.02
CA PRO A 209 -12.43 16.63 -0.25
C PRO A 209 -12.20 15.13 -0.08
N ASN A 210 -13.03 14.45 0.70
CA ASN A 210 -12.94 13.01 0.97
C ASN A 210 -13.39 12.15 -0.23
N PHE A 211 -12.92 10.90 -0.23
CA PHE A 211 -13.27 9.91 -1.25
C PHE A 211 -14.50 9.10 -0.84
N SER A 212 -15.20 8.54 -1.81
CA SER A 212 -16.32 7.60 -1.61
C SER A 212 -16.49 6.75 -2.85
N PHE A 213 -16.55 5.42 -2.70
CA PHE A 213 -16.65 4.46 -3.79
C PHE A 213 -17.81 3.46 -3.63
N SER A 214 -18.47 3.39 -2.46
CA SER A 214 -19.57 2.45 -2.23
C SER A 214 -20.78 2.72 -3.14
N GLY A 215 -21.03 3.99 -3.47
CA GLY A 215 -22.09 4.37 -4.40
C GLY A 215 -21.88 3.83 -5.83
N LEU A 216 -20.62 3.75 -6.28
CA LEU A 216 -20.28 3.13 -7.58
C LEU A 216 -20.66 1.66 -7.61
N LYS A 217 -20.26 0.92 -6.57
CA LYS A 217 -20.58 -0.50 -6.40
C LYS A 217 -22.08 -0.77 -6.48
N THR A 218 -22.88 0.00 -5.73
CA THR A 218 -24.33 -0.15 -5.70
C THR A 218 -24.96 0.10 -7.08
N HIS A 219 -24.47 1.12 -7.78
CA HIS A 219 -24.95 1.45 -9.12
C HIS A 219 -24.62 0.33 -10.13
N ILE A 220 -23.39 -0.19 -10.07
CA ILE A 220 -22.94 -1.30 -10.93
C ILE A 220 -23.79 -2.54 -10.70
N LYS A 221 -24.09 -2.89 -9.45
CA LYS A 221 -24.96 -4.03 -9.14
C LYS A 221 -26.32 -3.90 -9.86
N LEU A 222 -26.94 -2.73 -9.80
CA LEU A 222 -28.20 -2.47 -10.49
C LEU A 222 -28.09 -2.59 -12.02
N LEU A 223 -26.94 -2.25 -12.61
CA LEU A 223 -26.71 -2.39 -14.05
C LEU A 223 -26.54 -3.86 -14.46
N ILE A 224 -25.83 -4.63 -13.66
CA ILE A 224 -25.65 -6.08 -13.86
C ILE A 224 -27.01 -6.79 -13.78
N ASP A 225 -27.79 -6.49 -12.74
CA ASP A 225 -29.12 -7.09 -12.55
C ASP A 225 -30.07 -6.79 -13.73
N LYS A 226 -29.93 -5.64 -14.39
CA LYS A 226 -30.71 -5.27 -15.60
C LYS A 226 -30.20 -5.94 -16.87
N ASN A 227 -28.98 -6.47 -16.90
CA ASN A 227 -28.33 -7.15 -18.01
C ASN A 227 -28.40 -6.42 -19.38
N ILE A 228 -28.23 -5.09 -19.36
CA ILE A 228 -28.27 -4.22 -20.56
C ILE A 228 -26.91 -3.81 -21.10
N TYR A 229 -25.85 -3.99 -20.33
CA TYR A 229 -24.49 -3.63 -20.71
C TYR A 229 -23.58 -4.85 -20.69
N LYS A 230 -22.56 -4.84 -21.57
CA LYS A 230 -21.52 -5.85 -21.58
C LYS A 230 -20.59 -5.67 -20.35
N ALA A 231 -20.02 -6.76 -19.87
CA ALA A 231 -19.11 -6.74 -18.74
C ALA A 231 -17.88 -5.83 -18.99
N GLU A 232 -17.39 -5.80 -20.24
CA GLU A 232 -16.28 -4.96 -20.68
C GLU A 232 -16.61 -3.48 -20.55
N ASP A 233 -17.83 -3.06 -20.93
CA ASP A 233 -18.27 -1.67 -20.83
C ASP A 233 -18.48 -1.24 -19.38
N ILE A 234 -18.98 -2.15 -18.53
CA ILE A 234 -19.11 -1.92 -17.09
C ILE A 234 -17.72 -1.74 -16.47
N ALA A 235 -16.77 -2.62 -16.80
CA ALA A 235 -15.40 -2.55 -16.29
C ALA A 235 -14.69 -1.25 -16.74
N ALA A 236 -14.81 -0.88 -18.01
CA ALA A 236 -14.22 0.33 -18.57
C ALA A 236 -14.79 1.60 -17.94
N SER A 237 -16.13 1.69 -17.86
CA SER A 237 -16.82 2.85 -17.25
C SER A 237 -16.55 2.97 -15.74
N PHE A 238 -16.42 1.84 -15.03
CA PHE A 238 -16.04 1.81 -13.63
C PHE A 238 -14.61 2.35 -13.44
N GLN A 239 -13.65 1.81 -14.18
CA GLN A 239 -12.23 2.23 -14.09
C GLN A 239 -12.04 3.72 -14.44
N PHE A 240 -12.70 4.19 -15.49
CA PHE A 240 -12.72 5.60 -15.86
C PHE A 240 -13.27 6.46 -14.73
N THR A 241 -14.44 6.09 -14.17
CA THR A 241 -15.06 6.87 -13.08
C THR A 241 -14.24 6.86 -11.80
N ALA A 242 -13.55 5.75 -11.50
CA ALA A 242 -12.59 5.65 -10.40
C ALA A 242 -11.42 6.63 -10.59
N ALA A 243 -10.78 6.64 -11.76
CA ALA A 243 -9.69 7.55 -12.09
C ALA A 243 -10.15 9.02 -12.07
N LEU A 244 -11.32 9.32 -12.63
CA LEU A 244 -11.93 10.65 -12.60
C LEU A 244 -12.25 11.11 -11.18
N THR A 245 -12.68 10.20 -10.30
CA THR A 245 -12.95 10.49 -8.88
C THR A 245 -11.64 10.88 -8.20
N LEU A 246 -10.59 10.10 -8.34
CA LEU A 246 -9.27 10.43 -7.78
C LEU A 246 -8.80 11.81 -8.27
N TYR A 247 -8.81 12.04 -9.58
CA TYR A 247 -8.42 13.33 -10.18
C TYR A 247 -9.19 14.50 -9.57
N LYS A 248 -10.53 14.43 -9.54
CA LYS A 248 -11.36 15.51 -9.00
C LYS A 248 -11.08 15.79 -7.51
N LYS A 249 -10.88 14.75 -6.71
CA LYS A 249 -10.57 14.89 -5.29
C LYS A 249 -9.17 15.46 -5.05
N ILE A 250 -8.18 15.06 -5.85
CA ILE A 250 -6.85 15.67 -5.83
C ILE A 250 -6.95 17.16 -6.17
N MET A 251 -7.70 17.52 -7.22
CA MET A 251 -7.87 18.93 -7.62
C MET A 251 -8.60 19.77 -6.58
N LEU A 252 -9.60 19.22 -5.88
CA LEU A 252 -10.26 19.91 -4.75
C LEU A 252 -9.28 20.19 -3.61
N ASN A 253 -8.49 19.18 -3.25
CA ASN A 253 -7.48 19.33 -2.20
C ASN A 253 -6.32 20.23 -2.63
N LYS A 254 -5.90 20.18 -3.92
CA LYS A 254 -4.87 21.07 -4.48
C LYS A 254 -5.22 22.55 -4.29
N LYS A 255 -6.48 22.93 -4.52
CA LYS A 255 -6.93 24.29 -4.33
C LYS A 255 -6.79 24.76 -2.87
N LYS A 256 -7.02 23.86 -1.90
CA LYS A 256 -6.96 24.17 -0.46
C LYS A 256 -5.55 24.13 0.11
N TYR A 257 -4.74 23.15 -0.31
CA TYR A 257 -3.46 22.80 0.33
C TYR A 257 -2.22 23.07 -0.56
N ASN A 258 -2.39 23.66 -1.75
CA ASN A 258 -1.30 23.96 -2.68
C ASN A 258 -0.41 22.75 -3.01
N ILE A 259 -1.03 21.65 -3.43
CA ILE A 259 -0.30 20.39 -3.78
C ILE A 259 0.54 20.61 -5.05
N ASN A 260 1.86 20.59 -4.91
CA ASN A 260 2.82 20.73 -6.00
C ASN A 260 3.69 19.47 -6.22
N LYS A 261 3.93 18.68 -5.16
CA LYS A 261 4.59 17.37 -5.21
C LYS A 261 3.62 16.34 -4.64
N LEU A 262 3.34 15.27 -5.40
CA LEU A 262 2.41 14.22 -5.00
C LEU A 262 3.00 12.85 -5.28
N ILE A 263 3.15 12.04 -4.23
CA ILE A 263 3.43 10.62 -4.33
C ILE A 263 2.10 9.88 -4.48
N ILE A 264 2.04 8.88 -5.37
CA ILE A 264 0.89 7.97 -5.48
C ILE A 264 1.43 6.55 -5.33
N SER A 265 1.00 5.84 -4.29
CA SER A 265 1.47 4.50 -3.93
C SER A 265 0.32 3.60 -3.46
N GLY A 266 0.63 2.35 -3.09
CA GLY A 266 -0.36 1.31 -2.81
C GLY A 266 -0.74 0.50 -4.05
N GLY A 267 -1.29 -0.71 -3.85
CA GLY A 267 -1.52 -1.69 -4.93
C GLY A 267 -2.31 -1.16 -6.13
N VAL A 268 -3.27 -0.25 -5.93
CA VAL A 268 -4.06 0.35 -7.03
C VAL A 268 -3.24 1.34 -7.86
N ALA A 269 -2.14 1.89 -7.32
CA ALA A 269 -1.23 2.75 -8.08
C ALA A 269 -0.48 1.99 -9.19
N ALA A 270 -0.45 0.66 -9.13
CA ALA A 270 0.09 -0.20 -10.19
C ALA A 270 -0.81 -0.26 -11.42
N ASN A 271 -2.09 0.14 -11.33
CA ASN A 271 -3.03 0.19 -12.45
C ASN A 271 -2.58 1.23 -13.49
N ASN A 272 -2.25 0.77 -14.71
CA ASN A 272 -1.68 1.62 -15.77
C ASN A 272 -2.66 2.67 -16.29
N TYR A 273 -3.96 2.35 -16.34
CA TYR A 273 -4.98 3.30 -16.76
C TYR A 273 -5.08 4.47 -15.78
N ILE A 274 -5.19 4.17 -14.47
CA ILE A 274 -5.26 5.19 -13.42
C ILE A 274 -4.00 6.05 -13.42
N LYS A 275 -2.83 5.41 -13.51
CA LYS A 275 -1.53 6.09 -13.61
C LYS A 275 -1.49 7.05 -14.80
N HIS A 276 -1.84 6.57 -16.00
CA HIS A 276 -1.88 7.38 -17.20
C HIS A 276 -2.85 8.55 -17.07
N TYR A 277 -4.08 8.29 -16.58
CA TYR A 277 -5.12 9.31 -16.42
C TYR A 277 -4.67 10.44 -15.49
N LEU A 278 -4.09 10.09 -14.34
CA LEU A 278 -3.61 11.08 -13.36
C LEU A 278 -2.38 11.83 -13.88
N THR A 279 -1.44 11.17 -14.53
CA THR A 279 -0.24 11.81 -15.10
C THR A 279 -0.62 12.81 -16.19
N THR A 280 -1.59 12.47 -17.04
CA THR A 280 -2.04 13.35 -18.13
C THR A 280 -2.88 14.52 -17.60
N GLY A 281 -3.68 14.28 -16.55
CA GLY A 281 -4.59 15.28 -15.98
C GLY A 281 -3.93 16.28 -15.03
N LEU A 282 -2.91 15.86 -14.26
CA LEU A 282 -2.27 16.66 -13.20
C LEU A 282 -0.96 17.33 -13.68
N LYS A 283 -1.01 18.04 -14.81
CA LYS A 283 0.19 18.65 -15.46
C LYS A 283 0.96 19.63 -14.56
N ASP A 284 0.27 20.31 -13.63
CA ASP A 284 0.88 21.28 -12.72
C ASP A 284 1.28 20.68 -11.37
N VAL A 285 1.33 19.34 -11.27
CA VAL A 285 1.75 18.61 -10.08
C VAL A 285 2.88 17.68 -10.46
N GLN A 286 4.00 17.76 -9.75
CA GLN A 286 5.08 16.79 -9.91
C GLN A 286 4.67 15.47 -9.28
N LEU A 287 4.43 14.44 -10.11
CA LEU A 287 3.99 13.12 -9.67
C LEU A 287 5.16 12.17 -9.52
N PHE A 288 5.15 11.42 -8.42
CA PHE A 288 6.08 10.36 -8.09
C PHE A 288 5.31 9.07 -7.85
N ILE A 289 5.41 8.13 -8.79
CA ILE A 289 4.72 6.84 -8.71
C ILE A 289 5.77 5.74 -8.75
N PRO A 290 6.01 5.03 -7.65
CA PRO A 290 6.98 3.94 -7.61
C PRO A 290 6.64 2.84 -8.64
N PRO A 291 7.62 2.02 -9.06
CA PRO A 291 7.33 0.85 -9.88
C PRO A 291 6.41 -0.12 -9.15
N ALA A 292 5.64 -0.93 -9.91
CA ALA A 292 4.59 -1.80 -9.37
C ALA A 292 5.05 -2.67 -8.18
N ARG A 293 6.30 -3.19 -8.21
CA ARG A 293 6.87 -4.00 -7.12
C ARG A 293 6.97 -3.28 -5.77
N LEU A 294 7.04 -1.94 -5.77
CA LEU A 294 7.05 -1.09 -4.57
C LEU A 294 5.69 -0.47 -4.25
N CYS A 295 4.71 -0.62 -5.14
CA CYS A 295 3.34 -0.20 -4.88
C CYS A 295 2.56 -1.26 -4.08
N THR A 296 2.85 -2.56 -4.26
CA THR A 296 2.28 -3.64 -3.46
C THR A 296 3.01 -3.80 -2.13
N ASP A 297 2.45 -4.57 -1.20
CA ASP A 297 3.03 -4.79 0.12
C ASP A 297 4.38 -5.50 0.00
N ASN A 298 5.41 -4.91 0.59
CA ASN A 298 6.79 -5.38 0.50
C ASN A 298 7.63 -4.91 1.70
N ALA A 299 8.67 -5.65 2.03
CA ALA A 299 9.54 -5.31 3.15
C ALA A 299 10.64 -4.27 2.81
N GLU A 300 10.88 -3.98 1.52
CA GLU A 300 11.82 -2.93 1.11
C GLU A 300 11.39 -1.58 1.68
N MET A 301 10.07 -1.28 1.58
CA MET A 301 9.48 -0.06 2.11
C MET A 301 9.59 0.04 3.63
N ILE A 302 9.53 -1.10 4.33
CA ILE A 302 9.62 -1.16 5.79
C ILE A 302 11.06 -0.99 6.26
N ALA A 303 12.02 -1.65 5.60
CA ALA A 303 13.44 -1.48 5.89
C ALA A 303 13.90 -0.04 5.67
N TYR A 304 13.46 0.58 4.56
CA TYR A 304 13.76 1.98 4.26
C TYR A 304 13.11 2.94 5.25
N ALA A 305 11.84 2.73 5.60
CA ALA A 305 11.16 3.53 6.60
C ALA A 305 11.85 3.44 7.97
N ALA A 306 12.31 2.24 8.37
CA ALA A 306 13.08 2.05 9.58
C ALA A 306 14.40 2.84 9.56
N HIS A 307 15.09 2.89 8.41
CA HIS A 307 16.26 3.75 8.23
C HIS A 307 15.92 5.23 8.45
N ARG A 308 14.88 5.74 7.78
CA ARG A 308 14.47 7.16 7.85
C ARG A 308 14.05 7.59 9.27
N LEU A 309 13.47 6.68 10.04
CA LEU A 309 12.97 6.94 11.39
C LEU A 309 13.98 6.59 12.50
N PHE A 310 15.12 5.98 12.17
CA PHE A 310 16.10 5.52 13.15
C PHE A 310 16.56 6.63 14.12
N GLY A 311 16.70 7.86 13.63
CA GLY A 311 17.10 9.02 14.43
C GLY A 311 16.10 9.41 15.53
N ARG A 312 14.84 8.99 15.42
CA ARG A 312 13.80 9.24 16.47
C ARG A 312 13.97 8.36 17.69
N ARG A 313 14.63 7.22 17.55
CA ARG A 313 14.90 6.24 18.61
C ARG A 313 13.63 5.69 19.31
N ASP A 314 12.50 5.71 18.64
CA ASP A 314 11.21 5.17 19.14
C ASP A 314 11.20 3.65 19.01
N PHE A 315 12.17 2.98 19.68
CA PHE A 315 12.29 1.53 19.60
C PHE A 315 11.20 0.86 20.40
N MET A 316 10.67 -0.23 19.83
CA MET A 316 9.61 -0.99 20.47
C MET A 316 10.07 -1.63 21.78
N ASP A 317 9.31 -1.42 22.83
CA ASP A 317 9.43 -2.17 24.06
C ASP A 317 8.86 -3.60 23.89
N LEU A 318 9.29 -4.56 24.72
CA LEU A 318 8.77 -5.92 24.69
C LEU A 318 7.27 -5.99 25.02
N SER A 319 6.73 -5.04 25.77
CA SER A 319 5.30 -4.93 26.09
C SER A 319 4.46 -4.32 24.96
N GLU A 320 5.07 -3.58 24.03
CA GLU A 320 4.34 -3.01 22.89
C GLU A 320 3.75 -4.09 21.99
N SER A 321 2.59 -3.81 21.40
CA SER A 321 1.87 -4.74 20.55
C SER A 321 1.67 -4.20 19.13
N ALA A 322 1.01 -4.97 18.30
CA ALA A 322 0.48 -4.52 17.02
C ALA A 322 -0.87 -3.80 17.23
N TYR A 323 -1.24 -2.92 16.30
CA TYR A 323 -2.48 -2.17 16.32
C TYR A 323 -3.20 -2.28 14.97
N ASP A 324 -4.48 -2.66 14.99
CA ASP A 324 -5.30 -2.82 13.78
C ASP A 324 -5.75 -1.50 13.16
N LYS A 325 -5.75 -0.43 13.94
CA LYS A 325 -6.25 0.89 13.55
C LYS A 325 -5.14 1.89 13.33
N LEU A 326 -5.41 2.81 12.39
CA LEU A 326 -4.70 4.08 12.33
C LEU A 326 -4.90 4.81 13.68
N SER A 327 -3.89 4.82 14.53
CA SER A 327 -3.86 5.81 15.61
C SER A 327 -3.78 7.18 14.95
N VAL A 328 -4.65 8.12 15.37
CA VAL A 328 -4.79 9.45 14.76
C VAL A 328 -3.49 10.28 14.87
N ASN A 329 -2.58 9.88 15.72
CA ASN A 329 -1.26 10.47 15.84
C ASN A 329 -0.25 9.56 15.13
N PHE A 330 0.02 9.87 13.87
CA PHE A 330 1.24 9.44 13.23
C PHE A 330 2.38 10.26 13.87
N TYR A 331 2.99 9.73 14.95
CA TYR A 331 4.12 10.29 15.68
C TYR A 331 4.04 11.78 16.01
#